data_510f25312740a1b69690e8a735b06920
#
_entry.id   510f25312740a1b69690e8a735b06920
#
_cell.length_a   1.000
_cell.length_b   1.000
_cell.length_c   1.000
_cell.angle_alpha   90.00
_cell.angle_beta   90.00
_cell.angle_gamma   90.00
#
_symmetry.space_group_name_H-M   'P 1'
#
loop_
_entity.id
_entity.type
_entity.pdbx_description
1 polymer ?
#
loop_
_entity_poly.entity_id
_entity_poly.type
_entity_poly.pdbx_seq_one_letter_code
_entity_poly.pdbx_strand_id
1 'polypeptide(L)'
;MRRARLRLDGKSSNNRFSYRFQADLTGSGEADNDLLNNYLLDAFVAYDITRRITVTFGQRATYTDNRELFMNSNSLQLVERSRLTSAFATIREFGLFVDGTFKTGSTSYIRPYFVLSNGDGQNVVGKDRGGLKIGGRLDYLPFGLFTNFGQFRQVDIVRELTPKLVVGANYSYNNGISSRNGRGSGEILYLNDQNEETLPDYSKFGVDFLFKYKGFSALGEYVKSAASVPSDITQRVRVDGSVTSDFDVDGVQDVENYVKGRMLLGDAFNIQMGYLLKSGISIDGRYTRINADDYSFLNNGTFYNRPNYY
;
A
#
# COMPACT_ATOMS: atom_id res chain seq x y z
N MET A 1 14.03 -20.50 -6.57
CA MET A 1 14.36 -19.07 -6.62
C MET A 1 13.08 -18.32 -6.29
N ARG A 2 13.05 -17.48 -5.25
CA ARG A 2 11.79 -16.90 -4.75
C ARG A 2 11.36 -15.64 -5.51
N ARG A 3 12.29 -14.95 -6.16
CA ARG A 3 12.04 -13.74 -6.95
C ARG A 3 13.10 -13.61 -8.04
N ALA A 4 12.66 -13.43 -9.29
CA ALA A 4 13.51 -13.08 -10.41
C ALA A 4 12.88 -11.87 -11.10
N ARG A 5 13.55 -10.71 -11.06
CA ARG A 5 13.01 -9.45 -11.58
C ARG A 5 13.92 -8.84 -12.62
N LEU A 6 13.30 -8.44 -13.73
CA LEU A 6 13.93 -7.59 -14.73
C LEU A 6 13.52 -6.14 -14.44
N ARG A 7 14.49 -5.23 -14.41
CA ARG A 7 14.24 -3.80 -14.24
C ARG A 7 15.06 -2.99 -15.22
N LEU A 8 14.39 -2.06 -15.89
CA LEU A 8 14.98 -1.07 -16.77
C LEU A 8 14.65 0.31 -16.22
N ASP A 9 15.67 1.11 -15.97
CA ASP A 9 15.56 2.52 -15.59
C ASP A 9 16.30 3.37 -16.62
N GLY A 10 15.75 4.52 -16.96
CA GLY A 10 16.40 5.48 -17.82
C GLY A 10 16.10 6.92 -17.47
N LYS A 11 16.97 7.82 -17.94
CA LYS A 11 16.82 9.27 -17.82
C LYS A 11 17.14 9.97 -19.13
N SER A 12 16.46 11.07 -19.39
CA SER A 12 16.81 11.97 -20.51
C SER A 12 18.14 12.68 -20.26
N SER A 13 18.76 13.19 -21.33
CA SER A 13 20.05 13.92 -21.28
C SER A 13 20.01 15.14 -20.37
N ASN A 14 18.87 15.81 -20.22
CA ASN A 14 18.66 16.95 -19.31
C ASN A 14 18.28 16.53 -17.88
N ASN A 15 18.23 15.23 -17.58
CA ASN A 15 17.84 14.61 -16.30
C ASN A 15 16.44 14.98 -15.77
N ARG A 16 15.58 15.64 -16.59
CA ARG A 16 14.23 15.99 -16.15
C ARG A 16 13.21 14.90 -16.36
N PHE A 17 13.42 14.05 -17.34
CA PHE A 17 12.53 12.95 -17.65
C PHE A 17 13.18 11.65 -17.26
N SER A 18 12.46 10.79 -16.56
CA SER A 18 12.91 9.44 -16.20
C SER A 18 11.80 8.42 -16.40
N TYR A 19 12.17 7.17 -16.56
CA TYR A 19 11.22 6.07 -16.69
C TYR A 19 11.71 4.84 -15.95
N ARG A 20 10.76 4.00 -15.59
CA ARG A 20 11.02 2.64 -15.08
C ARG A 20 10.05 1.66 -15.70
N PHE A 21 10.61 0.52 -16.06
CA PHE A 21 9.87 -0.71 -16.33
C PHE A 21 10.42 -1.82 -15.44
N GLN A 22 9.55 -2.53 -14.72
CA GLN A 22 9.96 -3.64 -13.86
C GLN A 22 8.95 -4.79 -13.96
N ALA A 23 9.44 -5.99 -14.27
CA ALA A 23 8.66 -7.21 -14.31
C ALA A 23 9.20 -8.26 -13.32
N ASP A 24 8.32 -9.06 -12.73
CA ASP A 24 8.66 -10.22 -11.91
C ASP A 24 8.51 -11.50 -12.76
N LEU A 25 9.62 -12.15 -13.07
CA LEU A 25 9.66 -13.32 -13.94
C LEU A 25 9.23 -14.62 -13.22
N THR A 26 9.03 -14.57 -11.90
CA THR A 26 8.58 -15.73 -11.13
C THR A 26 7.05 -15.85 -11.04
N GLY A 27 6.32 -14.82 -11.49
CA GLY A 27 4.88 -14.70 -11.31
C GLY A 27 4.50 -14.45 -9.83
N SER A 28 3.50 -13.64 -9.56
CA SER A 28 2.86 -13.64 -8.25
C SER A 28 1.88 -14.80 -8.24
N GLY A 29 2.05 -15.78 -7.37
CA GLY A 29 1.31 -17.04 -7.36
C GLY A 29 -0.18 -16.95 -7.00
N GLU A 30 -0.88 -15.91 -7.37
CA GLU A 30 -2.34 -15.85 -7.35
C GLU A 30 -2.82 -16.33 -8.72
N ALA A 31 -3.58 -17.42 -8.69
CA ALA A 31 -4.08 -18.14 -9.86
C ALA A 31 -5.20 -17.33 -10.55
N ASP A 32 -4.82 -16.39 -11.37
CA ASP A 32 -5.69 -15.84 -12.39
C ASP A 32 -5.07 -16.10 -13.76
N ASN A 33 -5.86 -16.58 -14.72
CA ASN A 33 -5.44 -17.11 -16.01
C ASN A 33 -4.88 -16.04 -17.00
N ASP A 34 -4.64 -14.83 -16.54
CA ASP A 34 -4.15 -13.72 -17.35
C ASP A 34 -2.63 -13.58 -17.19
N LEU A 35 -1.88 -14.23 -18.07
CA LEU A 35 -0.41 -14.32 -18.05
C LEU A 35 0.32 -12.97 -17.99
N LEU A 36 -0.25 -11.90 -18.53
CA LEU A 36 0.37 -10.56 -18.53
C LEU A 36 0.12 -9.80 -17.21
N ASN A 37 -0.99 -10.02 -16.53
CA ASN A 37 -1.37 -9.28 -15.33
C ASN A 37 -0.50 -9.61 -14.11
N ASN A 38 0.15 -10.77 -14.09
CA ASN A 38 0.93 -11.21 -12.94
C ASN A 38 2.42 -10.81 -12.99
N TYR A 39 2.93 -10.32 -14.12
CA TYR A 39 4.37 -10.06 -14.29
C TYR A 39 4.75 -8.59 -14.16
N LEU A 40 3.89 -7.66 -14.57
CA LEU A 40 4.23 -6.23 -14.54
C LEU A 40 4.14 -5.68 -13.11
N LEU A 41 5.28 -5.18 -12.62
CA LEU A 41 5.33 -4.51 -11.32
C LEU A 41 5.27 -2.99 -11.47
N ASP A 42 6.24 -2.40 -12.12
CA ASP A 42 6.31 -0.95 -12.31
C ASP A 42 6.40 -0.64 -13.80
N ALA A 43 5.57 0.30 -14.26
CA ALA A 43 5.64 0.87 -15.60
C ALA A 43 5.21 2.34 -15.50
N PHE A 44 6.17 3.24 -15.41
CA PHE A 44 5.89 4.64 -15.25
C PHE A 44 6.90 5.56 -15.91
N VAL A 45 6.46 6.77 -16.18
CA VAL A 45 7.28 7.91 -16.56
C VAL A 45 7.21 8.98 -15.48
N ALA A 46 8.31 9.67 -15.22
CA ALA A 46 8.35 10.75 -14.24
C ALA A 46 9.03 11.98 -14.86
N TYR A 47 8.51 13.15 -14.48
CA TYR A 47 9.02 14.44 -14.92
C TYR A 47 9.28 15.37 -13.74
N ASP A 48 10.50 15.87 -13.65
CA ASP A 48 10.90 16.86 -12.65
C ASP A 48 10.45 18.26 -13.11
N ILE A 49 9.26 18.71 -12.66
CA ILE A 49 8.76 20.06 -12.95
C ILE A 49 9.75 21.09 -12.42
N THR A 50 10.24 20.85 -11.20
CA THR A 50 11.31 21.62 -10.57
C THR A 50 12.32 20.67 -9.93
N ARG A 51 13.42 21.20 -9.38
CA ARG A 51 14.37 20.39 -8.57
C ARG A 51 13.75 19.81 -7.28
N ARG A 52 12.52 20.21 -6.94
CA ARG A 52 11.84 19.85 -5.68
C ARG A 52 10.55 19.10 -5.88
N ILE A 53 9.98 19.12 -7.08
CA ILE A 53 8.66 18.55 -7.39
C ILE A 53 8.80 17.64 -8.59
N THR A 54 8.41 16.38 -8.41
CA THR A 54 8.34 15.34 -9.43
C THR A 54 6.90 14.93 -9.64
N VAL A 55 6.47 14.83 -10.89
CA VAL A 55 5.20 14.23 -11.29
C VAL A 55 5.48 12.91 -11.97
N THR A 56 4.78 11.87 -11.56
CA THR A 56 4.90 10.51 -12.11
C THR A 56 3.55 10.05 -12.64
N PHE A 57 3.52 9.46 -13.82
CA PHE A 57 2.33 8.85 -14.40
C PHE A 57 2.62 7.40 -14.78
N GLY A 58 1.69 6.51 -14.46
CA GLY A 58 1.78 5.08 -14.73
C GLY A 58 1.63 4.23 -13.47
N GLN A 59 2.02 2.96 -13.55
CA GLN A 59 1.92 2.02 -12.45
C GLN A 59 3.18 2.02 -11.59
N ARG A 60 3.02 2.28 -10.30
CA ARG A 60 4.12 2.26 -9.32
C ARG A 60 3.61 1.94 -7.91
N ALA A 61 4.55 1.71 -6.98
CA ALA A 61 4.22 1.62 -5.56
C ALA A 61 3.59 2.93 -5.06
N THR A 62 2.46 2.82 -4.36
CA THR A 62 1.80 3.97 -3.72
C THR A 62 2.37 4.22 -2.32
N TYR A 63 2.67 5.48 -2.02
CA TYR A 63 3.26 5.87 -0.73
C TYR A 63 2.21 6.35 0.29
N THR A 64 0.94 6.34 -0.07
CA THR A 64 -0.16 6.80 0.77
C THR A 64 -0.80 5.69 1.62
N ASP A 65 -0.24 4.46 1.61
CA ASP A 65 -0.76 3.38 2.44
C ASP A 65 0.02 3.24 3.76
N ASN A 66 1.34 3.01 3.68
CA ASN A 66 2.19 2.88 4.87
C ASN A 66 3.69 3.08 4.54
N ARG A 67 4.54 3.20 5.57
CA ARG A 67 5.99 3.46 5.43
C ARG A 67 6.74 2.34 4.73
N GLU A 68 6.39 1.09 4.99
CA GLU A 68 7.13 -0.04 4.44
C GLU A 68 7.08 -0.09 2.90
N LEU A 69 6.10 0.56 2.26
CA LEU A 69 6.01 0.67 0.80
C LEU A 69 7.07 1.57 0.16
N PHE A 70 7.71 2.45 0.93
CA PHE A 70 8.87 3.22 0.46
C PHE A 70 10.10 2.34 0.21
N MET A 71 10.12 1.15 0.79
CA MET A 71 11.26 0.26 0.76
C MET A 71 11.06 -0.83 -0.28
N ASN A 72 12.07 -1.03 -1.14
CA ASN A 72 12.06 -2.16 -2.05
C ASN A 72 12.20 -3.47 -1.26
N SER A 73 11.76 -4.58 -1.83
CA SER A 73 11.82 -5.89 -1.18
C SER A 73 13.24 -6.37 -0.83
N ASN A 74 14.27 -5.84 -1.49
CA ASN A 74 15.69 -6.08 -1.17
C ASN A 74 16.27 -5.10 -0.14
N SER A 75 15.47 -4.16 0.36
CA SER A 75 15.85 -3.14 1.34
C SER A 75 15.10 -3.32 2.67
N LEU A 76 14.38 -4.44 2.80
CA LEU A 76 13.73 -4.85 4.04
C LEU A 76 14.77 -5.38 5.02
N GLN A 77 14.49 -5.26 6.30
CA GLN A 77 15.28 -5.80 7.39
C GLN A 77 15.01 -7.29 7.61
N LEU A 78 13.76 -7.68 7.48
CA LEU A 78 13.31 -9.07 7.51
C LEU A 78 12.95 -9.55 6.10
N VAL A 79 12.85 -10.87 5.92
CA VAL A 79 12.63 -11.50 4.61
C VAL A 79 11.31 -11.08 3.97
N GLU A 80 10.26 -10.90 4.79
CA GLU A 80 8.93 -10.55 4.33
C GLU A 80 8.47 -9.20 4.90
N ARG A 81 7.53 -8.57 4.19
CA ARG A 81 6.80 -7.40 4.69
C ARG A 81 5.98 -7.75 5.92
N SER A 82 5.64 -6.75 6.72
CA SER A 82 4.78 -6.91 7.88
C SER A 82 3.39 -7.43 7.48
N ARG A 83 2.71 -8.07 8.42
CA ARG A 83 1.31 -8.47 8.20
C ARG A 83 0.39 -7.25 8.07
N LEU A 84 0.73 -6.12 8.68
CA LEU A 84 0.06 -4.85 8.44
C LEU A 84 0.10 -4.48 6.95
N THR A 85 1.27 -4.47 6.33
CA THR A 85 1.41 -4.19 4.89
C THR A 85 0.67 -5.22 4.04
N SER A 86 0.75 -6.50 4.39
CA SER A 86 0.07 -7.57 3.65
C SER A 86 -1.45 -7.45 3.69
N ALA A 87 -2.02 -6.98 4.80
CA ALA A 87 -3.46 -6.86 4.98
C ALA A 87 -4.02 -5.56 4.37
N PHE A 88 -3.35 -4.42 4.60
CA PHE A 88 -3.97 -3.11 4.35
C PHE A 88 -3.41 -2.37 3.13
N ALA A 89 -2.23 -2.76 2.61
CA ALA A 89 -1.63 -2.03 1.50
C ALA A 89 -2.09 -2.55 0.13
N THR A 90 -2.43 -1.63 -0.77
CA THR A 90 -2.66 -1.94 -2.20
C THR A 90 -1.36 -2.22 -2.94
N ILE A 91 -0.24 -1.78 -2.40
CA ILE A 91 1.14 -1.94 -2.87
C ILE A 91 1.41 -1.12 -4.13
N ARG A 92 0.70 -1.36 -5.24
CA ARG A 92 0.86 -0.66 -6.52
C ARG A 92 -0.48 -0.27 -7.08
N GLU A 93 -0.49 0.87 -7.76
CA GLU A 93 -1.66 1.41 -8.45
C GLU A 93 -1.22 2.11 -9.72
N PHE A 94 -2.12 2.19 -10.67
CA PHE A 94 -1.96 3.00 -11.89
C PHE A 94 -2.58 4.38 -11.66
N GLY A 95 -1.82 5.44 -11.95
CA GLY A 95 -2.33 6.80 -11.73
C GLY A 95 -1.30 7.89 -11.90
N LEU A 96 -1.66 9.05 -11.36
CA LEU A 96 -0.85 10.25 -11.26
C LEU A 96 -0.34 10.40 -9.82
N PHE A 97 0.96 10.58 -9.68
CA PHE A 97 1.63 10.78 -8.38
C PHE A 97 2.43 12.07 -8.41
N VAL A 98 2.32 12.86 -7.36
CA VAL A 98 3.11 14.08 -7.19
C VAL A 98 3.86 13.97 -5.88
N ASP A 99 5.17 14.11 -5.91
CA ASP A 99 5.99 14.13 -4.72
C ASP A 99 6.94 15.34 -4.70
N GLY A 100 7.20 15.83 -3.48
CA GLY A 100 8.04 17.00 -3.28
C GLY A 100 9.01 16.84 -2.12
N THR A 101 10.03 17.71 -2.08
CA THR A 101 10.96 17.81 -0.95
C THR A 101 11.31 19.27 -0.73
N PHE A 102 10.94 19.77 0.46
CA PHE A 102 11.11 21.18 0.81
C PHE A 102 11.84 21.33 2.12
N LYS A 103 12.84 22.21 2.16
CA LYS A 103 13.54 22.57 3.38
C LYS A 103 12.68 23.58 4.16
N THR A 104 12.42 23.33 5.45
CA THR A 104 11.53 24.15 6.29
C THR A 104 12.24 24.88 7.43
N GLY A 105 13.50 24.53 7.70
CA GLY A 105 14.32 25.18 8.73
C GLY A 105 15.81 25.04 8.41
N SER A 106 16.66 25.22 9.41
CA SER A 106 18.11 25.05 9.23
C SER A 106 18.48 23.62 8.78
N THR A 107 17.85 22.64 9.38
CA THR A 107 18.09 21.19 9.12
C THR A 107 16.86 20.42 8.69
N SER A 108 15.65 20.89 9.01
CA SER A 108 14.41 20.16 8.80
C SER A 108 13.89 20.21 7.37
N TYR A 109 13.13 19.17 6.99
CA TYR A 109 12.47 19.05 5.69
C TYR A 109 11.04 18.52 5.85
N ILE A 110 10.19 18.90 4.88
CA ILE A 110 8.90 18.24 4.64
C ILE A 110 8.89 17.58 3.26
N ARG A 111 8.16 16.47 3.15
CA ARG A 111 7.95 15.75 1.89
C ARG A 111 6.47 15.44 1.73
N PRO A 112 5.73 16.28 1.00
CA PRO A 112 4.37 15.98 0.61
C PRO A 112 4.35 14.96 -0.53
N TYR A 113 3.32 14.11 -0.51
CA TYR A 113 2.98 13.17 -1.57
C TYR A 113 1.48 13.25 -1.85
N PHE A 114 1.12 13.17 -3.10
CA PHE A 114 -0.26 13.14 -3.56
C PHE A 114 -0.42 12.00 -4.56
N VAL A 115 -1.56 11.33 -4.54
CA VAL A 115 -1.93 10.29 -5.49
C VAL A 115 -3.36 10.49 -5.98
N LEU A 116 -3.53 10.31 -7.28
CA LEU A 116 -4.81 10.12 -7.95
C LEU A 116 -4.66 8.87 -8.81
N SER A 117 -5.33 7.77 -8.42
CA SER A 117 -5.16 6.47 -9.05
C SER A 117 -6.51 5.79 -9.31
N ASN A 118 -6.46 4.67 -10.01
CA ASN A 118 -7.62 3.84 -10.26
C ASN A 118 -8.24 3.22 -8.99
N GLY A 119 -7.46 3.02 -7.93
CA GLY A 119 -7.97 2.51 -6.65
C GLY A 119 -8.14 0.99 -6.56
N ASP A 120 -8.09 0.25 -7.65
CA ASP A 120 -8.30 -1.20 -7.69
C ASP A 120 -7.00 -2.03 -7.69
N GLY A 121 -5.86 -1.36 -7.59
CA GLY A 121 -4.56 -2.02 -7.46
C GLY A 121 -3.76 -2.09 -8.77
N GLN A 122 -2.87 -3.09 -8.85
CA GLN A 122 -1.98 -3.24 -10.01
C GLN A 122 -2.66 -4.04 -11.14
N ASN A 123 -2.29 -3.70 -12.38
CA ASN A 123 -2.64 -4.46 -13.58
C ASN A 123 -4.15 -4.61 -13.84
N VAL A 124 -4.96 -3.67 -13.40
CA VAL A 124 -6.43 -3.71 -13.48
C VAL A 124 -6.95 -3.06 -14.77
N VAL A 125 -6.10 -2.87 -15.77
CA VAL A 125 -6.49 -2.28 -17.07
C VAL A 125 -7.59 -3.12 -17.72
N GLY A 126 -8.77 -2.51 -17.93
CA GLY A 126 -9.96 -3.17 -18.50
C GLY A 126 -10.88 -3.88 -17.49
N LYS A 127 -10.51 -3.91 -16.21
CA LYS A 127 -11.34 -4.39 -15.09
C LYS A 127 -11.47 -3.33 -13.99
N ASP A 128 -11.14 -2.09 -14.32
CA ASP A 128 -11.28 -0.96 -13.43
C ASP A 128 -12.76 -0.68 -13.16
N ARG A 129 -13.13 -0.64 -11.88
CA ARG A 129 -14.50 -0.46 -11.45
C ARG A 129 -14.60 0.63 -10.39
N GLY A 130 -15.78 1.24 -10.30
CA GLY A 130 -16.00 2.37 -9.40
C GLY A 130 -15.32 3.64 -9.88
N GLY A 131 -14.94 4.49 -8.94
CA GLY A 131 -14.31 5.78 -9.21
C GLY A 131 -12.80 5.78 -8.97
N LEU A 132 -12.29 6.97 -8.67
CA LEU A 132 -10.86 7.17 -8.45
C LEU A 132 -10.53 7.14 -6.96
N LYS A 133 -9.32 6.67 -6.65
CA LYS A 133 -8.70 6.87 -5.35
C LYS A 133 -7.94 8.18 -5.34
N ILE A 134 -8.20 8.99 -4.32
CA ILE A 134 -7.44 10.19 -4.00
C ILE A 134 -6.74 10.00 -2.66
N GLY A 135 -5.48 10.39 -2.56
CA GLY A 135 -4.74 10.24 -1.33
C GLY A 135 -3.62 11.25 -1.17
N GLY A 136 -3.25 11.48 0.08
CA GLY A 136 -2.17 12.37 0.45
C GLY A 136 -1.33 11.81 1.58
N ARG A 137 -0.08 12.25 1.64
CA ARG A 137 0.86 11.94 2.69
C ARG A 137 1.76 13.13 2.95
N LEU A 138 2.09 13.37 4.21
CA LEU A 138 3.10 14.34 4.61
C LEU A 138 4.14 13.67 5.50
N ASP A 139 5.40 13.72 5.09
CA ASP A 139 6.55 13.33 5.90
C ASP A 139 7.26 14.56 6.46
N TYR A 140 7.60 14.51 7.76
CA TYR A 140 8.42 15.50 8.43
C TYR A 140 9.75 14.88 8.88
N LEU A 141 10.86 15.52 8.52
CA LEU A 141 12.23 15.09 8.82
C LEU A 141 12.91 16.17 9.68
N PRO A 142 12.77 16.13 11.02
CA PRO A 142 13.29 17.18 11.91
C PRO A 142 14.82 17.28 11.88
N PHE A 143 15.52 16.17 11.71
CA PHE A 143 16.98 16.10 11.77
C PHE A 143 17.65 16.02 10.38
N GLY A 144 16.96 16.46 9.36
CA GLY A 144 17.44 16.47 7.99
C GLY A 144 17.26 15.16 7.24
N LEU A 145 17.70 15.16 6.00
CA LEU A 145 17.63 13.99 5.15
C LEU A 145 18.56 12.88 5.64
N PHE A 146 18.17 11.64 5.40
CA PHE A 146 19.01 10.48 5.68
C PHE A 146 20.16 10.40 4.67
N THR A 147 21.32 9.94 5.12
CA THR A 147 22.50 9.73 4.29
C THR A 147 22.21 8.66 3.23
N ASN A 148 22.62 8.89 1.99
CA ASN A 148 22.49 7.95 0.87
C ASN A 148 21.08 7.37 0.71
N PHE A 149 20.04 8.21 0.82
CA PHE A 149 18.64 7.82 0.72
C PHE A 149 18.21 6.74 1.74
N GLY A 150 18.81 6.79 2.95
CA GLY A 150 18.53 5.84 4.03
C GLY A 150 17.07 5.72 4.43
N GLN A 151 16.22 6.72 4.15
CA GLN A 151 14.78 6.68 4.38
C GLN A 151 14.02 5.64 3.53
N PHE A 152 14.66 5.10 2.48
CA PHE A 152 14.12 4.05 1.61
C PHE A 152 14.67 2.65 1.93
N ARG A 153 15.27 2.48 3.09
CA ARG A 153 15.78 1.20 3.61
C ARG A 153 15.36 1.05 5.06
N GLN A 154 15.14 -0.18 5.52
CA GLN A 154 14.81 -0.40 6.93
C GLN A 154 16.09 -0.37 7.82
N VAL A 155 17.12 -1.06 7.43
CA VAL A 155 18.38 -1.17 8.21
C VAL A 155 19.22 0.11 8.07
N ASP A 156 19.89 0.50 9.16
CA ASP A 156 20.88 1.60 9.16
C ASP A 156 22.26 1.11 8.68
N ILE A 157 22.36 0.78 7.38
CA ILE A 157 23.61 0.26 6.77
C ILE A 157 24.73 1.29 6.80
N VAL A 158 24.39 2.58 6.61
CA VAL A 158 25.38 3.66 6.57
C VAL A 158 25.84 4.08 7.97
N ARG A 159 25.19 3.55 9.03
CA ARG A 159 25.44 3.88 10.43
C ARG A 159 25.42 5.37 10.68
N GLU A 160 24.26 6.00 10.45
CA GLU A 160 24.05 7.45 10.60
C GLU A 160 24.79 8.02 11.81
N LEU A 161 25.68 8.96 11.57
CA LEU A 161 26.53 9.54 12.64
C LEU A 161 25.74 10.45 13.58
N THR A 162 24.64 11.00 13.11
CA THR A 162 23.68 11.80 13.89
C THR A 162 22.31 11.14 13.82
N PRO A 163 21.45 11.27 14.85
CA PRO A 163 20.09 10.75 14.79
C PRO A 163 19.36 11.23 13.56
N LYS A 164 18.64 10.33 12.88
CA LYS A 164 17.74 10.64 11.76
C LYS A 164 16.37 10.11 12.09
N LEU A 165 15.36 10.94 11.81
CA LEU A 165 13.97 10.63 12.05
C LEU A 165 13.12 11.13 10.87
N VAL A 166 12.19 10.34 10.45
CA VAL A 166 11.03 10.78 9.66
C VAL A 166 9.76 10.34 10.37
N VAL A 167 8.81 11.24 10.49
CA VAL A 167 7.44 10.97 10.95
C VAL A 167 6.52 11.27 9.81
N GLY A 168 5.57 10.39 9.52
CA GLY A 168 4.63 10.54 8.43
C GLY A 168 3.19 10.31 8.85
N ALA A 169 2.27 11.01 8.19
CA ALA A 169 0.85 10.75 8.25
C ALA A 169 0.27 10.69 6.84
N ASN A 170 -0.69 9.81 6.62
CA ASN A 170 -1.33 9.64 5.33
C ASN A 170 -2.84 9.42 5.48
N TYR A 171 -3.56 9.77 4.43
CA TYR A 171 -4.97 9.47 4.26
C TYR A 171 -5.26 9.19 2.78
N SER A 172 -6.14 8.25 2.52
CA SER A 172 -6.67 8.00 1.18
C SER A 172 -8.15 7.64 1.24
N TYR A 173 -8.86 8.03 0.20
CA TYR A 173 -10.26 7.71 -0.04
C TYR A 173 -10.39 7.15 -1.45
N ASN A 174 -11.06 6.02 -1.57
CA ASN A 174 -11.35 5.33 -2.81
C ASN A 174 -12.86 5.32 -3.02
N ASN A 175 -13.31 5.95 -4.08
CA ASN A 175 -14.72 6.09 -4.43
C ASN A 175 -15.18 4.84 -5.18
N GLY A 176 -15.76 3.89 -4.45
CA GLY A 176 -16.20 2.62 -4.96
C GLY A 176 -15.07 1.64 -5.24
N ILE A 177 -15.02 0.51 -4.53
CA ILE A 177 -14.08 -0.55 -4.81
C ILE A 177 -14.79 -1.89 -4.98
N SER A 178 -14.33 -2.70 -5.93
CA SER A 178 -14.83 -4.06 -6.19
C SER A 178 -13.99 -5.15 -5.52
N SER A 179 -12.96 -4.79 -4.80
CA SER A 179 -12.02 -5.72 -4.17
C SER A 179 -11.98 -5.57 -2.64
N ARG A 180 -11.24 -6.44 -1.96
CA ARG A 180 -11.17 -6.45 -0.49
C ARG A 180 -10.49 -5.21 0.12
N ASN A 181 -9.57 -4.60 -0.60
CA ASN A 181 -8.77 -3.45 -0.15
C ASN A 181 -8.17 -2.63 -1.29
N GLY A 182 -8.72 -2.72 -2.50
CA GLY A 182 -8.15 -2.08 -3.69
C GLY A 182 -6.93 -2.82 -4.25
N ARG A 183 -6.81 -4.14 -4.06
CA ARG A 183 -5.64 -4.93 -4.50
C ARG A 183 -5.94 -5.93 -5.63
N GLY A 184 -7.12 -5.91 -6.21
CA GLY A 184 -7.48 -6.81 -7.29
C GLY A 184 -7.76 -8.26 -6.87
N SER A 185 -8.01 -8.51 -5.58
CA SER A 185 -8.36 -9.85 -5.08
C SER A 185 -9.71 -9.88 -4.40
N GLY A 186 -10.46 -10.97 -4.59
CA GLY A 186 -11.76 -11.16 -3.97
C GLY A 186 -12.83 -10.22 -4.52
N GLU A 187 -12.78 -9.96 -5.82
CA GLU A 187 -13.73 -9.12 -6.52
C GLU A 187 -15.17 -9.59 -6.30
N ILE A 188 -16.03 -8.67 -5.92
CA ILE A 188 -17.48 -8.84 -5.89
C ILE A 188 -18.10 -7.59 -6.50
N LEU A 189 -19.03 -7.80 -7.43
CA LEU A 189 -19.80 -6.75 -8.06
C LEU A 189 -21.16 -6.64 -7.36
N TYR A 190 -21.52 -5.43 -6.93
CA TYR A 190 -22.79 -5.09 -6.33
C TYR A 190 -23.61 -4.23 -7.28
N LEU A 191 -24.92 -4.42 -7.29
CA LEU A 191 -25.86 -3.73 -8.17
C LEU A 191 -27.01 -3.14 -7.35
N ASN A 192 -27.58 -2.05 -7.87
CA ASN A 192 -28.83 -1.47 -7.40
C ASN A 192 -30.05 -2.13 -8.10
N ASP A 193 -31.27 -1.64 -7.79
CA ASP A 193 -32.50 -2.13 -8.38
C ASP A 193 -32.61 -1.91 -9.90
N GLN A 194 -31.83 -0.99 -10.45
CA GLN A 194 -31.75 -0.70 -11.88
C GLN A 194 -30.72 -1.58 -12.61
N ASN A 195 -30.06 -2.51 -11.90
CA ASN A 195 -28.92 -3.29 -12.36
C ASN A 195 -27.69 -2.42 -12.70
N GLU A 196 -27.58 -1.25 -12.10
CA GLU A 196 -26.39 -0.41 -12.22
C GLU A 196 -25.40 -0.75 -11.12
N GLU A 197 -24.13 -0.57 -11.43
CA GLU A 197 -23.03 -0.83 -10.50
C GLU A 197 -23.04 0.18 -9.35
N THR A 198 -23.06 -0.31 -8.11
CA THR A 198 -22.97 0.47 -6.88
C THR A 198 -22.00 -0.22 -5.94
N LEU A 199 -20.89 0.44 -5.60
CA LEU A 199 -19.76 -0.15 -4.90
C LEU A 199 -19.48 0.56 -3.59
N PRO A 200 -18.96 -0.15 -2.57
CA PRO A 200 -18.60 0.47 -1.30
C PRO A 200 -17.38 1.38 -1.46
N ASP A 201 -17.39 2.50 -0.74
CA ASP A 201 -16.23 3.36 -0.60
C ASP A 201 -15.26 2.80 0.43
N TYR A 202 -13.97 3.10 0.26
CA TYR A 202 -12.94 2.61 1.15
C TYR A 202 -11.95 3.71 1.53
N SER A 203 -11.75 3.91 2.82
CA SER A 203 -10.82 4.89 3.33
C SER A 203 -9.73 4.26 4.18
N LYS A 204 -8.53 4.84 4.12
CA LYS A 204 -7.39 4.47 4.96
C LYS A 204 -6.75 5.70 5.57
N PHE A 205 -6.41 5.58 6.84
CA PHE A 205 -5.59 6.55 7.59
C PHE A 205 -4.38 5.83 8.15
N GLY A 206 -3.23 6.48 8.17
CA GLY A 206 -2.02 5.93 8.75
C GLY A 206 -1.10 6.98 9.35
N VAL A 207 -0.36 6.56 10.36
CA VAL A 207 0.77 7.31 10.93
C VAL A 207 1.95 6.37 11.10
N ASP A 208 3.15 6.88 10.90
CA ASP A 208 4.35 6.07 10.98
C ASP A 208 5.60 6.89 11.30
N PHE A 209 6.68 6.17 11.63
CA PHE A 209 8.00 6.76 11.76
C PHE A 209 9.09 5.78 11.31
N LEU A 210 10.24 6.31 10.96
CA LEU A 210 11.50 5.59 10.81
C LEU A 210 12.60 6.39 11.52
N PHE A 211 13.28 5.73 12.45
CA PHE A 211 14.44 6.27 13.20
C PHE A 211 15.69 5.50 12.89
N LYS A 212 16.84 6.19 12.77
CA LYS A 212 18.16 5.57 12.58
C LYS A 212 19.25 6.32 13.32
N TYR A 213 20.17 5.56 13.94
CA TYR A 213 21.35 6.11 14.59
C TYR A 213 22.40 5.04 14.89
N LYS A 214 23.62 5.19 14.41
CA LYS A 214 24.82 4.35 14.70
C LYS A 214 24.57 2.83 14.55
N GLY A 215 23.79 2.43 13.56
CA GLY A 215 23.44 1.04 13.28
C GLY A 215 22.12 0.58 13.90
N PHE A 216 21.54 1.35 14.84
CA PHE A 216 20.18 1.12 15.32
C PHE A 216 19.16 1.64 14.31
N SER A 217 18.10 0.87 14.08
CA SER A 217 16.94 1.26 13.28
C SER A 217 15.65 0.86 13.97
N ALA A 218 14.64 1.71 13.90
CA ALA A 218 13.29 1.44 14.38
C ALA A 218 12.26 1.97 13.37
N LEU A 219 11.30 1.14 13.02
CA LEU A 219 10.16 1.43 12.17
C LEU A 219 8.89 1.17 12.99
N GLY A 220 8.00 2.16 13.08
CA GLY A 220 6.66 2.01 13.66
C GLY A 220 5.61 2.44 12.67
N GLU A 221 4.50 1.72 12.62
CA GLU A 221 3.38 1.98 11.71
C GLU A 221 2.05 1.69 12.41
N TYR A 222 1.07 2.53 12.18
CA TYR A 222 -0.33 2.31 12.50
C TYR A 222 -1.16 2.61 11.26
N VAL A 223 -2.10 1.74 10.94
CA VAL A 223 -3.04 1.91 9.82
C VAL A 223 -4.43 1.56 10.31
N LYS A 224 -5.41 2.36 9.92
CA LYS A 224 -6.84 2.08 10.10
C LYS A 224 -7.54 2.18 8.75
N SER A 225 -8.41 1.21 8.45
CA SER A 225 -9.28 1.21 7.28
C SER A 225 -10.74 1.17 7.69
N ALA A 226 -11.59 1.79 6.89
CA ALA A 226 -13.03 1.80 7.06
C ALA A 226 -13.72 1.80 5.68
N ALA A 227 -14.94 1.28 5.65
CA ALA A 227 -15.78 1.29 4.46
C ALA A 227 -17.11 2.00 4.73
N SER A 228 -17.65 2.64 3.70
CA SER A 228 -19.02 3.12 3.64
C SER A 228 -19.76 2.29 2.58
N VAL A 229 -20.85 1.63 3.00
CA VAL A 229 -21.64 0.78 2.13
C VAL A 229 -22.84 1.58 1.62
N PRO A 230 -23.01 1.74 0.29
CA PRO A 230 -24.20 2.39 -0.27
C PRO A 230 -25.50 1.67 0.11
N SER A 231 -26.51 2.45 0.46
CA SER A 231 -27.82 1.91 0.88
C SER A 231 -28.69 1.37 -0.26
N ASP A 232 -28.30 1.63 -1.50
CA ASP A 232 -28.97 1.21 -2.72
C ASP A 232 -28.47 -0.15 -3.27
N ILE A 233 -27.51 -0.79 -2.60
CA ILE A 233 -27.10 -2.16 -2.91
C ILE A 233 -28.28 -3.11 -2.63
N THR A 234 -28.78 -3.78 -3.66
CA THR A 234 -29.88 -4.76 -3.56
C THR A 234 -29.52 -6.12 -4.14
N GLN A 235 -28.46 -6.18 -4.95
CA GLN A 235 -28.02 -7.40 -5.63
C GLN A 235 -26.50 -7.52 -5.66
N ARG A 236 -26.02 -8.75 -5.82
CA ARG A 236 -24.59 -9.06 -6.05
C ARG A 236 -24.42 -10.07 -7.17
N VAL A 237 -23.34 -9.95 -7.92
CA VAL A 237 -22.95 -10.90 -8.96
C VAL A 237 -22.07 -11.98 -8.36
N ARG A 238 -22.41 -13.24 -8.57
CA ARG A 238 -21.60 -14.39 -8.16
C ARG A 238 -20.47 -14.67 -9.16
N VAL A 239 -19.53 -15.51 -8.76
CA VAL A 239 -18.39 -15.91 -9.62
C VAL A 239 -18.82 -16.58 -10.91
N ASP A 240 -19.97 -17.25 -10.93
CA ASP A 240 -20.57 -17.87 -12.12
C ASP A 240 -21.35 -16.88 -13.01
N GLY A 241 -21.36 -15.59 -12.63
CA GLY A 241 -22.09 -14.53 -13.33
C GLY A 241 -23.58 -14.44 -12.97
N SER A 242 -24.11 -15.32 -12.14
CA SER A 242 -25.50 -15.23 -11.68
C SER A 242 -25.71 -14.08 -10.70
N VAL A 243 -26.87 -13.44 -10.74
CA VAL A 243 -27.26 -12.36 -9.83
C VAL A 243 -28.12 -12.91 -8.71
N THR A 244 -27.91 -12.41 -7.50
CA THR A 244 -28.68 -12.80 -6.31
C THR A 244 -28.86 -11.62 -5.36
N SER A 245 -29.99 -11.58 -4.66
CA SER A 245 -30.29 -10.64 -3.55
C SER A 245 -30.07 -11.27 -2.17
N ASP A 246 -29.36 -12.38 -2.11
CA ASP A 246 -29.01 -13.05 -0.87
C ASP A 246 -27.78 -12.40 -0.24
N PHE A 247 -27.99 -11.73 0.91
CA PHE A 247 -26.97 -11.09 1.76
C PHE A 247 -27.05 -11.66 3.18
N ASP A 248 -27.17 -12.97 3.30
CA ASP A 248 -27.27 -13.63 4.60
C ASP A 248 -25.98 -13.45 5.44
N VAL A 249 -26.16 -12.97 6.67
CA VAL A 249 -25.16 -12.90 7.74
C VAL A 249 -25.80 -13.52 8.99
N ASP A 250 -25.29 -14.68 9.39
CA ASP A 250 -25.77 -15.42 10.56
C ASP A 250 -27.29 -15.69 10.57
N GLY A 251 -27.88 -15.95 9.39
CA GLY A 251 -29.31 -16.25 9.21
C GLY A 251 -30.21 -15.02 9.05
N VAL A 252 -29.62 -13.81 8.91
CA VAL A 252 -30.36 -12.56 8.71
C VAL A 252 -29.87 -11.87 7.43
N GLN A 253 -30.81 -11.30 6.65
CA GLN A 253 -30.46 -10.44 5.52
C GLN A 253 -29.87 -9.13 6.01
N ASP A 254 -28.57 -8.91 5.80
CA ASP A 254 -27.83 -7.74 6.23
C ASP A 254 -26.81 -7.33 5.17
N VAL A 255 -27.21 -6.42 4.29
CA VAL A 255 -26.41 -5.96 3.16
C VAL A 255 -25.11 -5.31 3.65
N GLU A 256 -25.21 -4.44 4.66
CA GLU A 256 -24.07 -3.69 5.13
C GLU A 256 -22.96 -4.61 5.70
N ASN A 257 -23.34 -5.50 6.62
CA ASN A 257 -22.36 -6.40 7.25
C ASN A 257 -21.89 -7.50 6.30
N TYR A 258 -22.73 -7.92 5.35
CA TYR A 258 -22.32 -8.82 4.27
C TYR A 258 -21.21 -8.22 3.42
N VAL A 259 -21.36 -6.96 2.98
CA VAL A 259 -20.36 -6.23 2.17
C VAL A 259 -19.08 -6.03 2.99
N LYS A 260 -19.19 -5.54 4.22
CA LYS A 260 -18.04 -5.38 5.15
C LYS A 260 -17.30 -6.69 5.37
N GLY A 261 -17.99 -7.81 5.44
CA GLY A 261 -17.42 -9.16 5.56
C GLY A 261 -16.57 -9.61 4.37
N ARG A 262 -16.63 -8.91 3.26
CA ARG A 262 -15.79 -9.13 2.08
C ARG A 262 -14.60 -8.19 1.99
N MET A 263 -14.52 -7.19 2.88
CA MET A 263 -13.50 -6.15 2.88
C MET A 263 -12.52 -6.33 4.04
N LEU A 264 -11.32 -5.78 3.90
CA LEU A 264 -10.29 -5.79 4.93
C LEU A 264 -10.42 -4.52 5.77
N LEU A 265 -11.19 -4.60 6.86
CA LEU A 265 -11.56 -3.47 7.73
C LEU A 265 -11.03 -3.68 9.14
N GLY A 266 -10.65 -2.58 9.79
CA GLY A 266 -10.10 -2.56 11.12
C GLY A 266 -8.81 -1.75 11.19
N ASP A 267 -7.99 -2.04 12.20
CA ASP A 267 -6.72 -1.38 12.37
C ASP A 267 -5.56 -2.36 12.62
N ALA A 268 -4.35 -1.89 12.39
CA ALA A 268 -3.14 -2.64 12.70
C ALA A 268 -2.03 -1.73 13.20
N PHE A 269 -1.25 -2.29 14.09
CA PHE A 269 -0.01 -1.72 14.59
C PHE A 269 1.16 -2.65 14.25
N ASN A 270 2.27 -2.07 13.79
CA ASN A 270 3.53 -2.76 13.50
C ASN A 270 4.68 -1.99 14.12
N ILE A 271 5.53 -2.67 14.87
CA ILE A 271 6.82 -2.16 15.34
C ILE A 271 7.94 -3.12 14.95
N GLN A 272 9.00 -2.59 14.37
CA GLN A 272 10.18 -3.34 14.00
C GLN A 272 11.42 -2.59 14.44
N MET A 273 12.36 -3.29 15.07
CA MET A 273 13.62 -2.71 15.52
C MET A 273 14.77 -3.64 15.17
N GLY A 274 15.96 -3.07 15.05
CA GLY A 274 17.16 -3.86 14.83
C GLY A 274 18.42 -3.07 15.06
N TYR A 275 19.51 -3.81 15.27
CA TYR A 275 20.84 -3.27 15.44
C TYR A 275 21.83 -3.99 14.52
N LEU A 276 22.44 -3.24 13.62
CA LEU A 276 23.50 -3.72 12.75
C LEU A 276 24.86 -3.50 13.43
N LEU A 277 25.52 -4.59 13.76
CA LEU A 277 26.90 -4.59 14.28
C LEU A 277 27.89 -4.14 13.20
N LYS A 278 29.07 -3.66 13.62
CA LYS A 278 30.16 -3.29 12.68
C LYS A 278 30.68 -4.50 11.87
N SER A 279 30.49 -5.71 12.38
CA SER A 279 30.83 -6.97 11.71
C SER A 279 29.88 -7.30 10.52
N GLY A 280 28.79 -6.54 10.31
CA GLY A 280 27.79 -6.85 9.29
C GLY A 280 26.67 -7.79 9.77
N ILE A 281 26.71 -8.28 11.00
CA ILE A 281 25.63 -9.08 11.60
C ILE A 281 24.58 -8.13 12.17
N SER A 282 23.29 -8.41 11.93
CA SER A 282 22.17 -7.70 12.55
C SER A 282 21.35 -8.61 13.48
N ILE A 283 20.78 -7.99 14.51
CA ILE A 283 19.80 -8.62 15.40
C ILE A 283 18.52 -7.80 15.26
N ASP A 284 17.46 -8.45 14.82
CA ASP A 284 16.24 -7.80 14.37
C ASP A 284 15.00 -8.47 14.97
N GLY A 285 14.00 -7.68 15.32
CA GLY A 285 12.72 -8.16 15.82
C GLY A 285 11.57 -7.33 15.26
N ARG A 286 10.40 -8.00 15.09
CA ARG A 286 9.15 -7.38 14.66
C ARG A 286 8.00 -7.91 15.50
N TYR A 287 7.06 -7.03 15.78
CA TYR A 287 5.76 -7.38 16.33
C TYR A 287 4.68 -6.64 15.55
N THR A 288 3.68 -7.37 15.10
CA THR A 288 2.50 -6.82 14.41
C THR A 288 1.23 -7.32 15.10
N ARG A 289 0.32 -6.42 15.40
CA ARG A 289 -1.03 -6.75 15.87
C ARG A 289 -2.06 -6.21 14.89
N ILE A 290 -3.05 -7.03 14.57
CA ILE A 290 -4.21 -6.70 13.74
C ILE A 290 -5.45 -6.79 14.63
N ASN A 291 -6.25 -5.74 14.65
CA ASN A 291 -7.57 -5.69 15.25
C ASN A 291 -8.58 -5.57 14.11
N ALA A 292 -9.24 -6.68 13.79
CA ALA A 292 -10.27 -6.71 12.76
C ALA A 292 -11.57 -6.09 13.28
N ASP A 293 -12.31 -5.40 12.41
CA ASP A 293 -13.71 -5.07 12.68
C ASP A 293 -14.55 -6.36 12.72
N ASP A 294 -15.65 -6.36 13.45
CA ASP A 294 -16.45 -7.57 13.75
C ASP A 294 -16.84 -8.37 12.51
N TYR A 295 -17.24 -7.71 11.46
CA TYR A 295 -17.67 -8.34 10.20
C TYR A 295 -16.56 -8.35 9.12
N SER A 296 -15.34 -7.91 9.44
CA SER A 296 -14.26 -7.84 8.46
C SER A 296 -13.82 -9.21 7.96
N PHE A 297 -13.41 -9.27 6.68
CA PHE A 297 -12.72 -10.43 6.12
C PHE A 297 -11.43 -10.80 6.87
N LEU A 298 -10.85 -9.87 7.64
CA LEU A 298 -9.72 -10.14 8.53
C LEU A 298 -10.04 -11.17 9.63
N ASN A 299 -11.32 -11.36 9.97
CA ASN A 299 -11.76 -12.41 10.89
C ASN A 299 -11.86 -13.80 10.23
N ASN A 300 -11.60 -13.91 8.91
CA ASN A 300 -11.59 -15.21 8.23
C ASN A 300 -10.40 -16.04 8.70
N GLY A 301 -10.67 -17.10 9.49
CA GLY A 301 -9.67 -17.96 10.09
C GLY A 301 -8.76 -18.72 9.10
N THR A 302 -9.15 -18.80 7.83
CA THR A 302 -8.33 -19.41 6.77
C THR A 302 -7.14 -18.51 6.40
N PHE A 303 -7.33 -17.20 6.38
CA PHE A 303 -6.34 -16.23 5.92
C PHE A 303 -5.67 -15.47 7.06
N TYR A 304 -6.42 -15.16 8.12
CA TYR A 304 -6.01 -14.31 9.25
C TYR A 304 -6.39 -14.97 10.58
N ASN A 305 -5.72 -16.08 10.90
CA ASN A 305 -6.07 -16.89 12.07
C ASN A 305 -5.44 -16.42 13.40
N ARG A 306 -4.69 -15.32 13.39
CA ARG A 306 -3.99 -14.80 14.57
C ARG A 306 -4.04 -13.26 14.59
N PRO A 307 -4.36 -12.65 15.74
CA PRO A 307 -4.27 -11.19 15.88
C PRO A 307 -2.82 -10.68 16.03
N ASN A 308 -1.89 -11.53 16.50
CA ASN A 308 -0.50 -11.17 16.79
C ASN A 308 0.47 -11.94 15.90
N TYR A 309 1.50 -11.26 15.40
CA TYR A 309 2.57 -11.81 14.56
C TYR A 309 3.93 -11.29 15.03
N TYR A 310 4.88 -12.18 15.20
CA TYR A 310 6.22 -11.91 15.69
C TYR A 310 7.27 -12.13 14.61
#